data_00d6a2924db33768f0f55a37daa63869
#
_entry.id   00d6a2924db33768f0f55a37daa63869
#
_cell.length_a   1.000
_cell.length_b   1.000
_cell.length_c   1.000
_cell.angle_alpha   90.00
_cell.angle_beta   90.00
_cell.angle_gamma   90.00
#
_symmetry.space_group_name_H-M   'P 1'
#
loop_
_entity.id
_entity.type
_entity.pdbx_description
1 polymer ?
#
loop_
_entity_poly.entity_id
_entity_poly.type
_entity_poly.pdbx_seq_one_letter_code
_entity_poly.pdbx_strand_id
1 'polypeptide(L)'
;MKPIDCFVHHHLGLGDHIICNGLVRYLAKNYGFENIALVVKKSNINNVTRMLSDLPQVSFFAVDEDTEFTEEYNSNLKSIPLVRVGFERCRNHEFDRSFYDSVSVPFKERWDSWHLERNSEQEQKLINELALDEEYIFV
;
A
#
# COMPACT_ATOMS: atom_id res chain seq x y z
N MET A 1 9.40 -18.99 -7.35
CA MET A 1 9.09 -17.67 -6.73
C MET A 1 10.28 -16.75 -7.01
N LYS A 2 10.06 -15.54 -7.50
CA LYS A 2 11.16 -14.58 -7.67
C LYS A 2 11.71 -14.18 -6.29
N PRO A 3 13.05 -13.98 -6.15
CA PRO A 3 13.60 -13.46 -4.90
C PRO A 3 13.00 -12.08 -4.59
N ILE A 4 12.90 -11.76 -3.31
CA ILE A 4 12.45 -10.43 -2.87
C ILE A 4 13.64 -9.47 -2.99
N ASP A 5 13.45 -8.38 -3.72
CA ASP A 5 14.47 -7.34 -3.90
C ASP A 5 14.42 -6.31 -2.78
N CYS A 6 13.23 -6.03 -2.25
CA CYS A 6 13.02 -5.02 -1.25
C CYS A 6 11.72 -5.28 -0.47
N PHE A 7 11.75 -5.06 0.84
CA PHE A 7 10.53 -4.92 1.64
C PHE A 7 10.08 -3.46 1.68
N VAL A 8 8.77 -3.25 1.60
CA VAL A 8 8.14 -1.97 1.91
C VAL A 8 7.25 -2.16 3.14
N HIS A 9 7.54 -1.44 4.21
CA HIS A 9 6.81 -1.51 5.47
C HIS A 9 6.36 -0.12 5.88
N HIS A 10 5.06 0.12 5.84
CA HIS A 10 4.38 1.28 6.40
C HIS A 10 3.37 0.83 7.46
N HIS A 11 2.68 1.75 8.11
CA HIS A 11 1.59 1.39 9.04
C HIS A 11 0.55 0.51 8.34
N LEU A 12 0.05 -0.53 9.03
CA LEU A 12 -0.72 -1.62 8.42
C LEU A 12 -2.24 -1.37 8.38
N GLY A 13 -2.69 -0.17 8.72
CA GLY A 13 -4.08 0.24 8.56
C GLY A 13 -4.48 0.31 7.08
N LEU A 14 -5.74 0.00 6.75
CA LEU A 14 -6.21 0.09 5.36
C LEU A 14 -6.09 1.52 4.80
N GLY A 15 -6.35 2.53 5.65
CA GLY A 15 -6.17 3.95 5.29
C GLY A 15 -4.72 4.27 4.91
N ASP A 16 -3.75 3.69 5.61
CA ASP A 16 -2.33 3.88 5.32
C ASP A 16 -1.95 3.26 3.97
N HIS A 17 -2.49 2.11 3.63
CA HIS A 17 -2.33 1.50 2.30
C HIS A 17 -2.92 2.38 1.19
N ILE A 18 -4.07 3.04 1.44
CA ILE A 18 -4.66 3.98 0.49
C ILE A 18 -3.75 5.21 0.30
N ILE A 19 -3.26 5.78 1.39
CA ILE A 19 -2.32 6.91 1.36
C ILE A 19 -1.03 6.54 0.63
N CYS A 20 -0.47 5.36 0.90
CA CYS A 20 0.78 4.88 0.33
C CYS A 20 0.64 4.23 -1.06
N ASN A 21 -0.56 4.15 -1.64
CA ASN A 21 -0.77 3.56 -2.97
C ASN A 21 0.16 4.18 -4.03
N GLY A 22 0.16 5.51 -4.16
CA GLY A 22 1.05 6.22 -5.09
C GLY A 22 2.53 6.05 -4.78
N LEU A 23 2.90 5.96 -3.48
CA LEU A 23 4.27 5.73 -3.04
C LEU A 23 4.78 4.36 -3.49
N VAL A 24 4.02 3.28 -3.24
CA VAL A 24 4.39 1.91 -3.65
C VAL A 24 4.52 1.83 -5.17
N ARG A 25 3.61 2.44 -5.92
CA ARG A 25 3.66 2.51 -7.38
C ARG A 25 4.89 3.25 -7.89
N TYR A 26 5.21 4.37 -7.26
CA TYR A 26 6.41 5.13 -7.60
C TYR A 26 7.69 4.32 -7.37
N LEU A 27 7.80 3.62 -6.24
CA LEU A 27 8.94 2.74 -5.98
C LEU A 27 9.03 1.62 -7.02
N ALA A 28 7.93 0.95 -7.31
CA ALA A 28 7.87 -0.13 -8.29
C ALA A 28 8.29 0.32 -9.70
N LYS A 29 7.97 1.55 -10.07
CA LYS A 29 8.27 2.09 -11.40
C LYS A 29 9.69 2.63 -11.53
N ASN A 30 10.24 3.26 -10.49
CA ASN A 30 11.44 4.10 -10.62
C ASN A 30 12.72 3.46 -10.10
N TYR A 31 12.62 2.40 -9.29
CA TYR A 31 13.80 1.77 -8.68
C TYR A 31 14.22 0.43 -9.32
N GLY A 32 13.50 -0.01 -10.36
CA GLY A 32 13.85 -1.21 -11.12
C GLY A 32 13.71 -2.53 -10.35
N PHE A 33 12.95 -2.53 -9.25
CA PHE A 33 12.67 -3.76 -8.51
C PHE A 33 11.79 -4.69 -9.33
N GLU A 34 12.14 -5.97 -9.37
CA GLU A 34 11.35 -7.02 -10.00
C GLU A 34 10.36 -7.67 -9.03
N ASN A 35 10.65 -7.60 -7.73
CA ASN A 35 9.78 -8.14 -6.68
C ASN A 35 9.87 -7.32 -5.38
N ILE A 36 8.89 -6.46 -5.17
CA ILE A 36 8.69 -5.74 -3.91
C ILE A 36 7.76 -6.56 -3.02
N ALA A 37 8.17 -6.86 -1.80
CA ALA A 37 7.31 -7.46 -0.80
C ALA A 37 6.70 -6.37 0.10
N LEU A 38 5.43 -6.06 -0.13
CA LEU A 38 4.69 -5.13 0.72
C LEU A 38 4.19 -5.84 1.97
N VAL A 39 4.54 -5.30 3.14
CA VAL A 39 4.05 -5.81 4.42
C VAL A 39 2.58 -5.41 4.59
N VAL A 40 1.73 -6.37 4.94
CA VAL A 40 0.29 -6.16 5.04
C VAL A 40 -0.31 -6.95 6.21
N LYS A 41 -1.29 -6.36 6.88
CA LYS A 41 -2.04 -7.06 7.91
C LYS A 41 -2.92 -8.15 7.29
N LYS A 42 -2.93 -9.37 7.85
CA LYS A 42 -3.74 -10.50 7.35
C LYS A 42 -5.22 -10.12 7.15
N SER A 43 -5.77 -9.31 8.05
CA SER A 43 -7.14 -8.81 7.95
C SER A 43 -7.39 -7.90 6.73
N ASN A 44 -6.36 -7.27 6.17
CA ASN A 44 -6.45 -6.33 5.05
C ASN A 44 -5.97 -6.94 3.72
N ILE A 45 -5.45 -8.18 3.73
CA ILE A 45 -4.76 -8.77 2.57
C ILE A 45 -5.61 -8.74 1.30
N ASN A 46 -6.89 -9.10 1.38
CA ASN A 46 -7.78 -9.15 0.22
C ASN A 46 -7.98 -7.77 -0.41
N ASN A 47 -8.16 -6.73 0.41
CA ASN A 47 -8.36 -5.37 -0.06
C ASN A 47 -7.08 -4.81 -0.70
N VAL A 48 -5.93 -5.02 -0.05
CA VAL A 48 -4.64 -4.51 -0.52
C VAL A 48 -4.18 -5.23 -1.78
N THR A 49 -4.34 -6.55 -1.85
CA THR A 49 -4.04 -7.34 -3.05
C THR A 49 -4.86 -6.83 -4.24
N ARG A 50 -6.16 -6.56 -4.02
CA ARG A 50 -7.01 -6.00 -5.06
C ARG A 50 -6.59 -4.59 -5.47
N MET A 51 -6.22 -3.74 -4.51
CA MET A 51 -5.78 -2.36 -4.75
C MET A 51 -4.53 -2.29 -5.65
N LEU A 52 -3.68 -3.31 -5.62
CA LEU A 52 -2.40 -3.36 -6.33
C LEU A 52 -2.34 -4.51 -7.35
N SER A 53 -3.49 -5.04 -7.77
CA SER A 53 -3.58 -6.21 -8.67
C SER A 53 -2.97 -5.99 -10.05
N ASP A 54 -2.85 -4.75 -10.49
CA ASP A 54 -2.23 -4.33 -11.74
C ASP A 54 -0.68 -4.21 -11.66
N LEU A 55 -0.10 -4.44 -10.48
CA LEU A 55 1.35 -4.38 -10.25
C LEU A 55 1.94 -5.79 -10.02
N PRO A 56 2.32 -6.51 -11.10
CA PRO A 56 2.80 -7.89 -10.98
C PRO A 56 4.14 -8.02 -10.25
N GLN A 57 4.88 -6.91 -10.06
CA GLN A 57 6.10 -6.86 -9.28
C GLN A 57 5.87 -6.65 -7.78
N VAL A 58 4.64 -6.51 -7.31
CA VAL A 58 4.32 -6.40 -5.89
C VAL A 58 3.81 -7.74 -5.38
N SER A 59 4.51 -8.29 -4.41
CA SER A 59 4.09 -9.43 -3.61
C SER A 59 3.73 -8.98 -2.19
N PHE A 60 3.11 -9.84 -1.39
CA PHE A 60 2.59 -9.46 -0.08
C PHE A 60 3.19 -10.33 1.01
N PHE A 61 3.71 -9.69 2.06
CA PHE A 61 4.17 -10.35 3.28
C PHE A 61 3.12 -10.10 4.38
N ALA A 62 2.30 -11.13 4.65
CA ALA A 62 1.16 -11.00 5.55
C ALA A 62 1.55 -11.30 7.01
N VAL A 63 1.19 -10.37 7.90
CA VAL A 63 1.43 -10.46 9.35
C VAL A 63 0.15 -10.17 10.14
N ASP A 64 0.13 -10.51 11.40
CA ASP A 64 -0.97 -10.12 12.29
C ASP A 64 -0.75 -8.70 12.84
N GLU A 65 0.50 -8.37 13.23
CA GLU A 65 0.86 -7.06 13.78
C GLU A 65 2.24 -6.59 13.28
N ASP A 66 2.52 -5.28 13.39
CA ASP A 66 3.80 -4.65 12.99
C ASP A 66 5.02 -5.27 13.67
N THR A 67 4.87 -5.68 14.93
CA THR A 67 5.93 -6.30 15.73
C THR A 67 6.37 -7.63 15.16
N GLU A 68 5.44 -8.44 14.66
CA GLU A 68 5.73 -9.72 14.02
C GLU A 68 6.69 -9.55 12.83
N PHE A 69 6.40 -8.60 11.94
CA PHE A 69 7.31 -8.30 10.83
C PHE A 69 8.67 -7.81 11.33
N THR A 70 8.70 -6.92 12.31
CA THR A 70 9.93 -6.34 12.82
C THR A 70 10.84 -7.41 13.44
N GLU A 71 10.28 -8.35 14.18
CA GLU A 71 11.01 -9.47 14.77
C GLU A 71 11.55 -10.42 13.69
N GLU A 72 10.71 -10.81 12.73
CA GLU A 72 11.11 -11.67 11.62
C GLU A 72 12.18 -11.02 10.75
N TYR A 73 12.01 -9.73 10.41
CA TYR A 73 12.99 -8.99 9.64
C TYR A 73 14.34 -8.95 10.35
N ASN A 74 14.35 -8.62 11.64
CA ASN A 74 15.58 -8.54 12.44
C ASN A 74 16.29 -9.87 12.61
N SER A 75 15.54 -10.98 12.62
CA SER A 75 16.09 -12.32 12.83
C SER A 75 16.58 -12.96 11.55
N ASN A 76 15.82 -12.85 10.46
CA ASN A 76 16.00 -13.71 9.29
C ASN A 76 16.15 -12.95 7.96
N LEU A 77 15.67 -11.70 7.87
CA LEU A 77 15.50 -11.00 6.58
C LEU A 77 16.39 -9.77 6.40
N LYS A 78 17.29 -9.46 7.34
CA LYS A 78 18.14 -8.26 7.31
C LYS A 78 19.02 -8.08 6.07
N SER A 79 19.26 -9.15 5.33
CA SER A 79 20.03 -9.08 4.07
C SER A 79 19.25 -8.46 2.93
N ILE A 80 17.93 -8.35 3.06
CA ILE A 80 17.04 -7.78 2.05
C ILE A 80 16.81 -6.31 2.41
N PRO A 81 16.95 -5.36 1.47
CA PRO A 81 16.66 -3.96 1.71
C PRO A 81 15.26 -3.72 2.26
N LEU A 82 15.13 -2.77 3.18
CA LEU A 82 13.86 -2.36 3.80
C LEU A 82 13.61 -0.87 3.59
N VAL A 83 12.52 -0.55 2.92
CA VAL A 83 11.95 0.79 2.85
C VAL A 83 10.92 0.92 3.97
N ARG A 84 11.27 1.66 5.01
CA ARG A 84 10.43 1.88 6.19
C ARG A 84 9.76 3.24 6.12
N VAL A 85 8.44 3.25 6.11
CA VAL A 85 7.63 4.45 5.82
C VAL A 85 6.81 4.85 7.04
N GLY A 86 6.99 6.09 7.53
CA GLY A 86 6.12 6.70 8.53
C GLY A 86 6.37 6.29 9.99
N PHE A 87 7.35 5.44 10.27
CA PHE A 87 7.71 5.07 11.65
C PHE A 87 8.63 6.09 12.31
N GLU A 88 9.47 6.74 11.51
CA GLU A 88 10.43 7.74 11.95
C GLU A 88 10.11 9.07 11.26
N ARG A 89 10.29 10.19 11.95
CA ARG A 89 10.07 11.55 11.44
C ARG A 89 8.61 11.84 11.01
N CYS A 90 7.63 11.12 11.56
CA CYS A 90 6.22 11.38 11.29
C CYS A 90 5.77 12.67 12.00
N ARG A 91 5.22 13.61 11.24
CA ARG A 91 4.68 14.89 11.75
C ARG A 91 3.16 14.79 11.87
N ASN A 92 2.61 14.99 13.06
CA ASN A 92 1.18 14.78 13.34
C ASN A 92 0.24 15.64 12.48
N HIS A 93 0.65 16.84 12.07
CA HIS A 93 -0.16 17.77 11.27
C HIS A 93 0.05 17.63 9.75
N GLU A 94 1.04 16.83 9.34
CA GLU A 94 1.35 16.52 7.94
C GLU A 94 1.61 15.02 7.79
N PHE A 95 0.75 14.22 8.38
CA PHE A 95 0.94 12.77 8.54
C PHE A 95 1.19 12.07 7.19
N ASP A 96 0.34 12.33 6.22
CA ASP A 96 0.42 11.76 4.88
C ASP A 96 1.65 12.24 4.09
N ARG A 97 2.00 13.52 4.19
CA ARG A 97 3.21 14.07 3.58
C ARG A 97 4.47 13.45 4.18
N SER A 98 4.49 13.26 5.50
CA SER A 98 5.68 12.71 6.17
C SER A 98 5.97 11.26 5.74
N PHE A 99 4.99 10.50 5.28
CA PHE A 99 5.22 9.18 4.68
C PHE A 99 6.10 9.29 3.44
N TYR A 100 5.76 10.18 2.53
CA TYR A 100 6.51 10.40 1.29
C TYR A 100 7.90 11.00 1.54
N ASP A 101 7.96 12.01 2.41
CA ASP A 101 9.22 12.68 2.77
C ASP A 101 10.21 11.73 3.45
N SER A 102 9.72 10.76 4.26
CA SER A 102 10.57 9.81 4.99
C SER A 102 11.40 8.90 4.07
N VAL A 103 10.94 8.69 2.85
CA VAL A 103 11.58 7.81 1.85
C VAL A 103 11.97 8.56 0.57
N SER A 104 11.98 9.89 0.62
CA SER A 104 12.37 10.77 -0.49
C SER A 104 11.56 10.56 -1.79
N VAL A 105 10.30 10.19 -1.66
CA VAL A 105 9.33 10.14 -2.76
C VAL A 105 8.62 11.49 -2.83
N PRO A 106 8.54 12.15 -4.01
CA PRO A 106 7.83 13.42 -4.12
C PRO A 106 6.36 13.29 -3.68
N PHE A 107 5.91 14.18 -2.80
CA PHE A 107 4.55 14.09 -2.24
C PHE A 107 3.43 14.15 -3.31
N LYS A 108 3.69 14.82 -4.44
CA LYS A 108 2.76 14.85 -5.56
C LYS A 108 2.39 13.45 -6.08
N GLU A 109 3.27 12.46 -5.92
CA GLU A 109 3.04 11.08 -6.36
C GLU A 109 1.88 10.42 -5.61
N ARG A 110 1.48 10.95 -4.47
CA ARG A 110 0.24 10.56 -3.78
C ARG A 110 -0.97 10.65 -4.71
N TRP A 111 -0.95 11.60 -5.65
CA TRP A 111 -2.04 11.87 -6.60
C TRP A 111 -1.69 11.40 -8.00
N ASP A 112 -0.50 11.74 -8.48
CA ASP A 112 -0.06 11.49 -9.86
C ASP A 112 0.16 10.00 -10.14
N SER A 113 0.61 9.25 -9.16
CA SER A 113 0.86 7.79 -9.28
C SER A 113 -0.27 6.93 -8.69
N TRP A 114 -1.25 7.53 -7.98
CA TRP A 114 -2.35 6.79 -7.39
C TRP A 114 -3.24 6.15 -8.47
N HIS A 115 -3.55 4.88 -8.31
CA HIS A 115 -4.43 4.17 -9.21
C HIS A 115 -5.22 3.07 -8.48
N LEU A 116 -6.42 2.80 -8.96
CA LEU A 116 -7.26 1.69 -8.54
C LEU A 116 -8.08 1.22 -9.73
N GLU A 117 -7.97 -0.05 -10.07
CA GLU A 117 -8.85 -0.66 -11.05
C GLU A 117 -10.27 -0.83 -10.49
N ARG A 118 -11.23 -0.18 -11.13
CA ARG A 118 -12.63 -0.26 -10.73
C ARG A 118 -13.21 -1.63 -11.11
N ASN A 119 -14.07 -2.15 -10.25
CA ASN A 119 -14.90 -3.31 -10.57
C ASN A 119 -16.31 -2.85 -10.94
N SER A 120 -16.50 -2.52 -12.21
CA SER A 120 -17.77 -1.99 -12.72
C SER A 120 -18.95 -2.94 -12.49
N GLU A 121 -18.72 -4.26 -12.52
CA GLU A 121 -19.77 -5.25 -12.27
C GLU A 121 -20.24 -5.19 -10.80
N GLN A 122 -19.32 -5.16 -9.86
CA GLN A 122 -19.64 -5.05 -8.43
C GLN A 122 -20.25 -3.70 -8.07
N GLU A 123 -19.76 -2.63 -8.69
CA GLU A 123 -20.35 -1.29 -8.53
C GLU A 123 -21.80 -1.25 -9.04
N GLN A 124 -22.05 -1.78 -10.23
CA GLN A 124 -23.40 -1.82 -10.79
C GLN A 124 -24.34 -2.68 -9.93
N LYS A 125 -23.84 -3.80 -9.42
CA LYS A 125 -24.61 -4.64 -8.50
C LYS A 125 -24.99 -3.87 -7.23
N LEU A 126 -24.06 -3.14 -6.63
CA LEU A 126 -24.30 -2.32 -5.45
C LEU A 126 -25.33 -1.21 -5.74
N ILE A 127 -25.19 -0.51 -6.89
CA ILE A 127 -26.14 0.53 -7.31
C ILE A 127 -27.54 -0.05 -7.43
N ASN A 128 -27.69 -1.22 -8.04
CA ASN A 128 -28.98 -1.90 -8.19
C ASN A 128 -29.56 -2.35 -6.82
N GLU A 129 -28.73 -2.89 -5.94
CA GLU A 129 -29.15 -3.30 -4.58
C GLU A 129 -29.60 -2.12 -3.73
N LEU A 130 -28.95 -0.97 -3.87
CA LEU A 130 -29.30 0.26 -3.16
C LEU A 130 -30.44 1.05 -3.85
N ALA A 131 -30.91 0.62 -5.02
CA ALA A 131 -31.92 1.29 -5.84
C ALA A 131 -31.61 2.78 -6.06
N LEU A 132 -30.35 3.10 -6.36
CA LEU A 132 -29.88 4.46 -6.62
C LEU A 132 -30.19 4.87 -8.07
N ASP A 133 -31.43 5.34 -8.27
CA ASP A 133 -31.92 5.75 -9.60
C ASP A 133 -31.67 7.24 -9.90
N GLU A 134 -31.21 8.01 -8.91
CA GLU A 134 -31.00 9.45 -8.99
C GLU A 134 -29.62 9.86 -8.47
N GLU A 135 -29.22 11.12 -8.68
CA GLU A 135 -28.02 11.68 -8.06
C GLU A 135 -28.10 11.59 -6.53
N TYR A 136 -27.04 11.09 -5.91
CA TYR A 136 -26.92 10.95 -4.47
C TYR A 136 -25.61 11.53 -3.96
N ILE A 137 -25.62 11.97 -2.71
CA ILE A 137 -24.46 12.45 -1.99
C ILE A 137 -24.29 11.57 -0.74
N PHE A 138 -23.09 11.05 -0.55
CA PHE A 138 -22.71 10.42 0.72
C PHE A 138 -22.49 11.52 1.77
N VAL A 139 -23.18 11.42 2.90
CA VAL A 139 -23.04 12.31 4.05
C VAL A 139 -22.47 11.55 5.26
#